data_1a2f9d357c20c3ff850e6b9ac4b9d3c2
#
_entry.id   1a2f9d357c20c3ff850e6b9ac4b9d3c2
#
_cell.length_a   1.000
_cell.length_b   1.000
_cell.length_c   1.000
_cell.angle_alpha   90.00
_cell.angle_beta   90.00
_cell.angle_gamma   90.00
#
_symmetry.space_group_name_H-M   'P 1'
#
loop_
_entity.id
_entity.type
_entity.pdbx_description
1 polymer ?
#
loop_
_entity_poly.entity_id
_entity_poly.type
_entity_poly.pdbx_seq_one_letter_code
_entity_poly.pdbx_strand_id
1 'polypeptide(L)'
;MAKAYVFYNPLAANGACNETVKQVDDFIEDEKVYCDMTLGYGDVLSELGEDDYIVLCGGDGTLNRFINETDGMDIACDILYFASGSGNDFAYDLGHGKADKPYSIKKYLCDLPSVTVNGRTYKFINGVGYGIDGYCCEVGDKIRDEHPGQKVDYTSIAIKGLLFHYKPTSAKVTVDGVTRVYKKVWLTPTMHGRFYGGGMMPTPAQDRLGGDGQLSTMIFYGSGKIKTLMIFPSLFKGEHIKHTKHVDVLRGREITVEFDRPTALQIDGETVLGVTSYTAKQTVGAAVNT
;
A
#
# COMPACT_ATOMS: atom_id res chain seq x y z
N MET A 1 6.16 -32.09 14.14
CA MET A 1 5.66 -31.79 12.79
C MET A 1 5.39 -30.29 12.78
N ALA A 2 5.84 -29.61 11.77
CA ALA A 2 5.59 -28.19 11.60
C ALA A 2 4.08 -27.89 11.52
N LYS A 3 3.66 -26.75 12.04
CA LYS A 3 2.29 -26.25 11.89
C LYS A 3 2.29 -24.98 11.07
N ALA A 4 1.31 -24.85 10.22
CA ALA A 4 1.03 -23.63 9.46
C ALA A 4 -0.03 -22.81 10.18
N TYR A 5 0.34 -21.65 10.72
CA TYR A 5 -0.59 -20.71 11.34
C TYR A 5 -1.14 -19.79 10.27
N VAL A 6 -2.38 -20.04 9.88
CA VAL A 6 -3.04 -19.35 8.74
C VAL A 6 -3.79 -18.13 9.26
N PHE A 7 -3.16 -16.97 9.13
CA PHE A 7 -3.74 -15.69 9.52
C PHE A 7 -4.64 -15.14 8.41
N TYR A 8 -5.86 -14.77 8.74
CA TYR A 8 -6.81 -14.18 7.82
C TYR A 8 -7.73 -13.17 8.51
N ASN A 9 -8.25 -12.22 7.75
CA ASN A 9 -9.25 -11.28 8.25
C ASN A 9 -10.64 -11.70 7.74
N PRO A 10 -11.53 -12.25 8.61
CA PRO A 10 -12.86 -12.71 8.20
C PRO A 10 -13.75 -11.59 7.65
N LEU A 11 -13.46 -10.33 8.00
CA LEU A 11 -14.20 -9.16 7.50
C LEU A 11 -13.71 -8.67 6.14
N ALA A 12 -12.55 -9.16 5.67
CA ALA A 12 -12.00 -8.76 4.37
C ALA A 12 -12.90 -9.23 3.22
N ALA A 13 -12.90 -8.42 2.14
CA ALA A 13 -13.69 -8.70 0.92
C ALA A 13 -15.18 -8.97 1.21
N ASN A 14 -15.78 -8.27 2.19
CA ASN A 14 -17.19 -8.46 2.61
C ASN A 14 -17.48 -9.90 3.07
N GLY A 15 -16.54 -10.53 3.77
CA GLY A 15 -16.67 -11.89 4.29
C GLY A 15 -16.24 -13.00 3.32
N ALA A 16 -15.96 -12.70 2.06
CA ALA A 16 -15.51 -13.71 1.07
C ALA A 16 -14.14 -14.33 1.45
N CYS A 17 -13.38 -13.70 2.34
CA CYS A 17 -12.12 -14.23 2.84
C CYS A 17 -12.28 -15.58 3.54
N ASN A 18 -13.42 -15.83 4.19
CA ASN A 18 -13.72 -17.11 4.86
C ASN A 18 -13.74 -18.32 3.90
N GLU A 19 -14.09 -18.08 2.63
CA GLU A 19 -14.06 -19.14 1.60
C GLU A 19 -12.70 -19.21 0.90
N THR A 20 -12.12 -18.05 0.60
CA THR A 20 -10.84 -17.99 -0.13
C THR A 20 -9.67 -18.47 0.71
N VAL A 21 -9.71 -18.31 2.04
CA VAL A 21 -8.65 -18.82 2.92
C VAL A 21 -8.49 -20.34 2.84
N LYS A 22 -9.58 -21.08 2.59
CA LYS A 22 -9.54 -22.54 2.47
C LYS A 22 -8.79 -23.03 1.23
N GLN A 23 -8.58 -22.16 0.24
CA GLN A 23 -7.75 -22.50 -0.93
C GLN A 23 -6.28 -22.75 -0.57
N VAL A 24 -5.84 -22.31 0.60
CA VAL A 24 -4.51 -22.66 1.14
C VAL A 24 -4.36 -24.15 1.33
N ASP A 25 -5.47 -24.89 1.58
CA ASP A 25 -5.46 -26.35 1.76
C ASP A 25 -4.93 -27.09 0.54
N ASP A 26 -5.04 -26.50 -0.66
CA ASP A 26 -4.54 -27.08 -1.90
C ASP A 26 -3.01 -27.04 -2.01
N PHE A 27 -2.34 -26.24 -1.16
CA PHE A 27 -0.91 -25.96 -1.26
C PHE A 27 -0.11 -26.36 -0.01
N ILE A 28 -0.75 -26.46 1.15
CA ILE A 28 -0.11 -26.71 2.44
C ILE A 28 -0.58 -28.07 2.97
N GLU A 29 0.37 -29.01 3.15
CA GLU A 29 0.10 -30.35 3.65
C GLU A 29 0.20 -30.44 5.19
N ASP A 30 0.96 -29.52 5.82
CA ASP A 30 1.14 -29.47 7.27
C ASP A 30 -0.17 -29.22 8.02
N GLU A 31 -0.20 -29.53 9.32
CA GLU A 31 -1.32 -29.20 10.21
C GLU A 31 -1.56 -27.69 10.20
N LYS A 32 -2.81 -27.26 9.92
CA LYS A 32 -3.19 -25.85 9.82
C LYS A 32 -3.94 -25.40 11.06
N VAL A 33 -3.51 -24.27 11.61
CA VAL A 33 -4.19 -23.53 12.67
C VAL A 33 -4.72 -22.23 12.08
N TYR A 34 -6.04 -22.13 11.88
CA TYR A 34 -6.66 -20.92 11.33
C TYR A 34 -6.81 -19.85 12.40
N CYS A 35 -6.22 -18.69 12.17
CA CYS A 35 -6.11 -17.59 13.10
C CYS A 35 -6.87 -16.36 12.59
N ASP A 36 -7.93 -15.98 13.30
CA ASP A 36 -8.68 -14.74 13.02
C ASP A 36 -7.88 -13.53 13.51
N MET A 37 -7.41 -12.71 12.58
CA MET A 37 -6.61 -11.52 12.85
C MET A 37 -7.38 -10.44 13.66
N THR A 38 -8.71 -10.52 13.75
CA THR A 38 -9.51 -9.56 14.53
C THR A 38 -9.40 -9.80 16.03
N LEU A 39 -8.92 -10.98 16.44
CA LEU A 39 -8.73 -11.36 17.84
C LEU A 39 -7.35 -11.01 18.40
N GLY A 40 -6.45 -10.49 17.55
CA GLY A 40 -5.08 -10.14 17.92
C GLY A 40 -4.06 -11.25 17.62
N TYR A 41 -2.78 -10.99 17.89
CA TYR A 41 -1.66 -11.86 17.50
C TYR A 41 -0.86 -12.42 18.66
N GLY A 42 -0.90 -11.76 19.84
CA GLY A 42 0.03 -12.01 20.93
C GLY A 42 0.05 -13.46 21.41
N ASP A 43 -1.12 -14.02 21.67
CA ASP A 43 -1.25 -15.40 22.15
C ASP A 43 -0.75 -16.41 21.12
N VAL A 44 -1.16 -16.23 19.86
CA VAL A 44 -0.79 -17.12 18.74
C VAL A 44 0.71 -17.06 18.46
N LEU A 45 1.30 -15.86 18.42
CA LEU A 45 2.74 -15.70 18.16
C LEU A 45 3.60 -16.31 19.29
N SER A 46 3.10 -16.33 20.52
CA SER A 46 3.81 -16.97 21.66
C SER A 46 3.76 -18.50 21.64
N GLU A 47 2.84 -19.10 20.89
CA GLU A 47 2.68 -20.54 20.75
C GLU A 47 3.52 -21.16 19.61
N LEU A 48 4.14 -20.33 18.75
CA LEU A 48 4.92 -20.79 17.60
C LEU A 48 6.15 -21.57 18.04
N GLY A 49 6.27 -22.82 17.56
CA GLY A 49 7.46 -23.65 17.71
C GLY A 49 8.55 -23.27 16.69
N GLU A 50 9.75 -23.88 16.86
CA GLU A 50 10.90 -23.58 15.99
C GLU A 50 10.68 -23.93 14.52
N ASP A 51 9.90 -24.96 14.22
CA ASP A 51 9.60 -25.43 12.86
C ASP A 51 8.32 -24.81 12.28
N ASP A 52 7.53 -24.09 13.10
CA ASP A 52 6.26 -23.53 12.68
C ASP A 52 6.44 -22.30 11.79
N TYR A 53 5.43 -21.99 11.00
CA TYR A 53 5.44 -20.82 10.11
C TYR A 53 4.06 -20.17 9.97
N ILE A 54 4.06 -18.92 9.55
CA ILE A 54 2.87 -18.14 9.30
C ILE A 54 2.50 -18.20 7.81
N VAL A 55 1.22 -18.34 7.51
CA VAL A 55 0.65 -18.13 6.17
C VAL A 55 -0.32 -16.97 6.26
N LEU A 56 0.06 -15.81 5.74
CA LEU A 56 -0.78 -14.62 5.73
C LEU A 56 -1.67 -14.63 4.49
N CYS A 57 -2.98 -14.78 4.70
CA CYS A 57 -3.99 -14.86 3.64
C CYS A 57 -4.79 -13.57 3.53
N GLY A 58 -4.71 -12.91 2.38
CA GLY A 58 -5.46 -11.68 2.15
C GLY A 58 -4.94 -10.85 0.99
N GLY A 59 -5.36 -9.59 0.97
CA GLY A 59 -4.86 -8.56 0.05
C GLY A 59 -3.93 -7.57 0.74
N ASP A 60 -3.63 -6.46 0.04
CA ASP A 60 -2.74 -5.41 0.54
C ASP A 60 -3.19 -4.83 1.89
N GLY A 61 -4.51 -4.64 2.11
CA GLY A 61 -5.04 -4.17 3.40
C GLY A 61 -4.81 -5.16 4.55
N THR A 62 -4.92 -6.48 4.29
CA THR A 62 -4.60 -7.51 5.30
C THR A 62 -3.12 -7.48 5.65
N LEU A 63 -2.26 -7.34 4.63
CA LEU A 63 -0.81 -7.22 4.82
C LEU A 63 -0.45 -5.93 5.57
N ASN A 64 -1.05 -4.79 5.21
CA ASN A 64 -0.84 -3.52 5.92
C ASN A 64 -1.24 -3.61 7.39
N ARG A 65 -2.39 -4.22 7.67
CA ARG A 65 -2.84 -4.45 9.04
C ARG A 65 -1.83 -5.30 9.82
N PHE A 66 -1.38 -6.42 9.24
CA PHE A 66 -0.40 -7.31 9.87
C PHE A 66 0.89 -6.56 10.24
N ILE A 67 1.50 -5.83 9.31
CA ILE A 67 2.77 -5.12 9.56
C ILE A 67 2.66 -4.02 10.60
N ASN A 68 1.49 -3.38 10.74
CA ASN A 68 1.29 -2.32 11.74
C ASN A 68 0.91 -2.86 13.12
N GLU A 69 0.14 -3.94 13.19
CA GLU A 69 -0.27 -4.54 14.46
C GLU A 69 0.83 -5.42 15.07
N THR A 70 1.77 -5.91 14.25
CA THR A 70 2.95 -6.67 14.72
C THR A 70 4.24 -5.84 14.77
N ASP A 71 4.16 -4.53 14.55
CA ASP A 71 5.35 -3.66 14.62
C ASP A 71 5.99 -3.73 16.01
N GLY A 72 7.29 -4.03 16.04
CA GLY A 72 8.05 -4.23 17.27
C GLY A 72 7.94 -5.63 17.89
N MET A 73 7.18 -6.57 17.29
CA MET A 73 7.18 -7.98 17.70
C MET A 73 8.31 -8.74 16.99
N ASP A 74 8.99 -9.61 17.73
CA ASP A 74 10.00 -10.49 17.15
C ASP A 74 9.32 -11.74 16.58
N ILE A 75 9.24 -11.84 15.25
CA ILE A 75 8.67 -12.98 14.54
C ILE A 75 9.82 -13.77 13.89
N ALA A 76 10.33 -14.76 14.62
CA ALA A 76 11.48 -15.56 14.19
C ALA A 76 11.16 -16.49 13.01
N CYS A 77 9.93 -17.05 12.95
CA CYS A 77 9.50 -18.01 11.93
C CYS A 77 9.41 -17.39 10.52
N ASP A 78 9.28 -18.24 9.50
CA ASP A 78 9.01 -17.76 8.14
C ASP A 78 7.57 -17.25 8.00
N ILE A 79 7.36 -16.30 7.08
CA ILE A 79 6.06 -15.71 6.77
C ILE A 79 5.81 -15.91 5.28
N LEU A 80 4.87 -16.80 4.96
CA LEU A 80 4.38 -17.01 3.61
C LEU A 80 3.20 -16.11 3.35
N TYR A 81 3.03 -15.68 2.11
CA TYR A 81 1.89 -14.85 1.68
C TYR A 81 1.07 -15.57 0.62
N PHE A 82 -0.23 -15.62 0.85
CA PHE A 82 -1.24 -16.10 -0.09
C PHE A 82 -2.12 -14.93 -0.51
N ALA A 83 -1.86 -14.39 -1.71
CA ALA A 83 -2.51 -13.21 -2.23
C ALA A 83 -3.95 -13.51 -2.69
N SER A 84 -4.93 -13.35 -1.82
CA SER A 84 -6.34 -13.64 -2.12
C SER A 84 -7.23 -12.38 -2.24
N GLY A 85 -6.67 -11.19 -2.06
CA GLY A 85 -7.36 -9.91 -2.11
C GLY A 85 -7.85 -9.50 -3.50
N SER A 86 -8.43 -8.28 -3.58
CA SER A 86 -8.92 -7.72 -4.85
C SER A 86 -7.85 -6.95 -5.62
N GLY A 87 -6.94 -6.25 -4.95
CA GLY A 87 -5.89 -5.43 -5.55
C GLY A 87 -4.58 -6.20 -5.74
N ASN A 88 -4.04 -6.75 -4.66
CA ASN A 88 -2.79 -7.53 -4.60
C ASN A 88 -1.57 -6.84 -5.25
N ASP A 89 -1.46 -5.52 -5.08
CA ASP A 89 -0.40 -4.71 -5.68
C ASP A 89 0.99 -5.16 -5.23
N PHE A 90 1.13 -5.58 -3.96
CA PHE A 90 2.36 -6.17 -3.43
C PHE A 90 2.74 -7.46 -4.17
N ALA A 91 1.78 -8.37 -4.38
CA ALA A 91 2.04 -9.62 -5.09
C ALA A 91 2.45 -9.35 -6.55
N TYR A 92 1.74 -8.46 -7.24
CA TYR A 92 2.09 -8.08 -8.62
C TYR A 92 3.48 -7.45 -8.73
N ASP A 93 3.88 -6.67 -7.73
CA ASP A 93 5.23 -6.09 -7.68
C ASP A 93 6.34 -7.16 -7.60
N LEU A 94 6.03 -8.29 -6.97
CA LEU A 94 6.92 -9.45 -6.87
C LEU A 94 6.80 -10.44 -8.04
N GLY A 95 5.88 -10.19 -8.99
CA GLY A 95 5.65 -11.06 -10.14
C GLY A 95 4.72 -12.24 -9.87
N HIS A 96 3.95 -12.19 -8.78
CA HIS A 96 2.97 -13.21 -8.42
C HIS A 96 1.54 -12.79 -8.81
N GLY A 97 0.73 -13.77 -9.16
CA GLY A 97 -0.69 -13.60 -9.43
C GLY A 97 -1.57 -13.76 -8.18
N LYS A 98 -2.88 -13.59 -8.40
CA LYS A 98 -3.87 -13.87 -7.36
C LYS A 98 -3.99 -15.39 -7.17
N ALA A 99 -4.00 -15.82 -5.90
CA ALA A 99 -4.12 -17.21 -5.48
C ALA A 99 -3.02 -18.14 -6.03
N ASP A 100 -1.85 -17.59 -6.34
CA ASP A 100 -0.65 -18.39 -6.57
C ASP A 100 -0.26 -19.14 -5.29
N LYS A 101 0.52 -20.22 -5.44
CA LYS A 101 1.09 -20.95 -4.29
C LYS A 101 1.71 -19.97 -3.29
N PRO A 102 1.48 -20.15 -1.97
CA PRO A 102 2.09 -19.31 -0.94
C PRO A 102 3.61 -19.24 -1.09
N TYR A 103 4.17 -18.04 -0.93
CA TYR A 103 5.61 -17.77 -1.08
C TYR A 103 6.13 -16.92 0.08
N SER A 104 7.41 -17.10 0.43
CA SER A 104 8.02 -16.35 1.55
C SER A 104 8.14 -14.87 1.24
N ILE A 105 7.67 -14.07 2.21
CA ILE A 105 7.73 -12.60 2.14
C ILE A 105 8.57 -12.00 3.28
N LYS A 106 9.12 -12.81 4.18
CA LYS A 106 9.83 -12.33 5.37
C LYS A 106 10.88 -11.26 5.05
N LYS A 107 11.68 -11.45 4.00
CA LYS A 107 12.70 -10.49 3.57
C LYS A 107 12.15 -9.13 3.15
N TYR A 108 10.89 -9.06 2.73
CA TYR A 108 10.22 -7.80 2.33
C TYR A 108 9.57 -7.07 3.49
N LEU A 109 9.48 -7.71 4.66
CA LEU A 109 8.94 -7.14 5.89
C LEU A 109 10.03 -6.55 6.80
N CYS A 110 11.30 -6.76 6.45
CA CYS A 110 12.42 -6.12 7.10
C CYS A 110 12.54 -4.66 6.65
N ASP A 111 12.88 -3.76 7.56
CA ASP A 111 13.18 -2.35 7.25
C ASP A 111 12.07 -1.63 6.45
N LEU A 112 10.82 -1.89 6.78
CA LEU A 112 9.70 -1.22 6.14
C LEU A 112 9.75 0.29 6.38
N PRO A 113 9.43 1.09 5.34
CA PRO A 113 9.32 2.53 5.50
C PRO A 113 8.16 2.90 6.42
N SER A 114 8.27 4.09 6.98
CA SER A 114 7.22 4.67 7.81
C SER A 114 6.71 5.97 7.22
N VAL A 115 5.47 6.31 7.55
CA VAL A 115 4.85 7.60 7.27
C VAL A 115 4.31 8.20 8.55
N THR A 116 4.68 9.45 8.82
CA THR A 116 4.13 10.23 9.93
C THR A 116 3.11 11.21 9.38
N VAL A 117 1.89 11.13 9.90
CA VAL A 117 0.75 11.96 9.52
C VAL A 117 -0.14 12.24 10.73
N ASN A 118 -0.60 13.48 10.90
CA ASN A 118 -1.44 13.90 12.02
C ASN A 118 -0.89 13.45 13.40
N GLY A 119 0.45 13.46 13.56
CA GLY A 119 1.13 13.07 14.80
C GLY A 119 1.20 11.57 15.08
N ARG A 120 0.77 10.73 14.14
CA ARG A 120 0.88 9.26 14.22
C ARG A 120 1.81 8.74 13.15
N THR A 121 2.49 7.64 13.44
CA THR A 121 3.41 6.97 12.51
C THR A 121 2.87 5.58 12.18
N TYR A 122 2.89 5.24 10.90
CA TYR A 122 2.45 3.96 10.35
C TYR A 122 3.55 3.38 9.46
N LYS A 123 3.66 2.05 9.41
CA LYS A 123 4.42 1.35 8.39
C LYS A 123 3.59 1.24 7.12
N PHE A 124 4.25 1.20 5.97
CA PHE A 124 3.57 0.90 4.70
C PHE A 124 4.41 -0.03 3.84
N ILE A 125 3.73 -0.85 3.04
CA ILE A 125 4.36 -1.87 2.20
C ILE A 125 4.44 -1.44 0.72
N ASN A 126 3.40 -0.80 0.20
CA ASN A 126 3.33 -0.35 -1.21
C ASN A 126 3.56 1.15 -1.35
N GLY A 127 2.74 1.96 -0.68
CA GLY A 127 2.88 3.39 -0.82
C GLY A 127 1.82 4.22 -0.08
N VAL A 128 2.09 5.52 -0.07
CA VAL A 128 1.24 6.56 0.51
C VAL A 128 0.73 7.42 -0.63
N GLY A 129 -0.57 7.44 -0.85
CA GLY A 129 -1.20 8.22 -1.91
C GLY A 129 -1.81 9.51 -1.41
N TYR A 130 -1.54 10.64 -2.07
CA TYR A 130 -2.03 11.95 -1.67
C TYR A 130 -2.53 12.74 -2.87
N GLY A 131 -3.80 13.15 -2.82
CA GLY A 131 -4.48 13.82 -3.91
C GLY A 131 -5.76 13.12 -4.33
N ILE A 132 -5.95 12.90 -5.63
CA ILE A 132 -7.17 12.28 -6.16
C ILE A 132 -7.36 10.84 -5.67
N ASP A 133 -6.30 10.12 -5.38
CA ASP A 133 -6.34 8.77 -4.84
C ASP A 133 -6.86 8.74 -3.39
N GLY A 134 -6.38 9.63 -2.52
CA GLY A 134 -6.96 9.81 -1.19
C GLY A 134 -8.45 10.17 -1.25
N TYR A 135 -8.83 11.08 -2.17
CA TYR A 135 -10.23 11.37 -2.46
C TYR A 135 -11.02 10.12 -2.89
N CYS A 136 -10.44 9.28 -3.75
CA CYS A 136 -11.11 8.05 -4.17
C CYS A 136 -11.33 7.08 -3.02
N CYS A 137 -10.37 6.94 -2.13
CA CYS A 137 -10.51 6.13 -0.92
C CYS A 137 -11.59 6.68 0.01
N GLU A 138 -11.59 8.00 0.29
CA GLU A 138 -12.63 8.65 1.10
C GLU A 138 -14.04 8.40 0.54
N VAL A 139 -14.23 8.55 -0.78
CA VAL A 139 -15.53 8.30 -1.41
C VAL A 139 -15.89 6.81 -1.37
N GLY A 140 -14.89 5.93 -1.58
CA GLY A 140 -15.06 4.49 -1.49
C GLY A 140 -15.49 4.02 -0.11
N ASP A 141 -14.92 4.61 0.95
CA ASP A 141 -15.29 4.33 2.34
C ASP A 141 -16.74 4.73 2.61
N LYS A 142 -17.14 5.94 2.21
CA LYS A 142 -18.53 6.40 2.34
C LYS A 142 -19.53 5.47 1.64
N ILE A 143 -19.18 4.98 0.44
CA ILE A 143 -20.05 4.02 -0.27
C ILE A 143 -20.14 2.71 0.50
N ARG A 144 -19.05 2.21 1.08
CA ARG A 144 -19.07 0.98 1.89
C ARG A 144 -19.90 1.13 3.17
N ASP A 145 -19.82 2.29 3.81
CA ASP A 145 -20.59 2.59 5.04
C ASP A 145 -22.07 2.73 4.74
N GLU A 146 -22.44 3.43 3.67
CA GLU A 146 -23.83 3.65 3.28
C GLU A 146 -24.47 2.40 2.65
N HIS A 147 -23.69 1.57 1.99
CA HIS A 147 -24.15 0.38 1.24
C HIS A 147 -23.25 -0.84 1.53
N PRO A 148 -23.34 -1.45 2.72
CA PRO A 148 -22.55 -2.62 3.08
C PRO A 148 -22.70 -3.75 2.05
N GLY A 149 -21.58 -4.29 1.57
CA GLY A 149 -21.55 -5.36 0.58
C GLY A 149 -21.54 -4.90 -0.88
N GLN A 150 -21.76 -3.60 -1.16
CA GLN A 150 -21.67 -3.08 -2.52
C GLN A 150 -20.21 -3.02 -2.97
N LYS A 151 -19.94 -3.50 -4.20
CA LYS A 151 -18.63 -3.36 -4.83
C LYS A 151 -18.38 -1.91 -5.22
N VAL A 152 -17.25 -1.35 -4.75
CA VAL A 152 -16.83 0.01 -5.07
C VAL A 152 -16.14 0.04 -6.44
N ASP A 153 -16.63 0.89 -7.34
CA ASP A 153 -16.00 1.15 -8.65
C ASP A 153 -15.09 2.39 -8.56
N TYR A 154 -13.85 2.16 -8.16
CA TYR A 154 -12.83 3.20 -8.02
C TYR A 154 -12.51 3.92 -9.34
N THR A 155 -12.66 3.25 -10.48
CA THR A 155 -12.44 3.85 -11.80
C THR A 155 -13.48 4.94 -12.07
N SER A 156 -14.76 4.65 -11.84
CA SER A 156 -15.82 5.65 -11.97
C SER A 156 -15.66 6.79 -10.98
N ILE A 157 -15.25 6.51 -9.74
CA ILE A 157 -14.98 7.54 -8.73
C ILE A 157 -13.85 8.45 -9.19
N ALA A 158 -12.74 7.89 -9.69
CA ALA A 158 -11.60 8.67 -10.19
C ALA A 158 -11.98 9.55 -11.38
N ILE A 159 -12.70 9.02 -12.36
CA ILE A 159 -13.16 9.79 -13.53
C ILE A 159 -14.09 10.92 -13.12
N LYS A 160 -15.10 10.64 -12.30
CA LYS A 160 -16.03 11.67 -11.79
C LYS A 160 -15.31 12.68 -10.91
N GLY A 161 -14.38 12.22 -10.07
CA GLY A 161 -13.51 13.07 -9.26
C GLY A 161 -12.72 14.05 -10.13
N LEU A 162 -11.97 13.56 -11.10
CA LEU A 162 -11.17 14.38 -12.01
C LEU A 162 -12.00 15.41 -12.77
N LEU A 163 -13.20 15.06 -13.23
CA LEU A 163 -14.02 15.94 -14.04
C LEU A 163 -14.80 16.95 -13.21
N PHE A 164 -15.36 16.56 -12.05
CA PHE A 164 -16.40 17.36 -11.40
C PHE A 164 -16.10 17.73 -9.95
N HIS A 165 -15.49 16.86 -9.18
CA HIS A 165 -15.46 16.98 -7.73
C HIS A 165 -14.11 17.37 -7.16
N TYR A 166 -13.02 16.76 -7.65
CA TYR A 166 -11.69 17.04 -7.14
C TYR A 166 -11.10 18.30 -7.77
N LYS A 167 -10.56 19.17 -6.93
CA LYS A 167 -9.81 20.36 -7.37
C LYS A 167 -8.34 20.16 -7.05
N PRO A 168 -7.43 20.27 -8.03
CA PRO A 168 -6.00 20.18 -7.75
C PRO A 168 -5.54 21.26 -6.78
N THR A 169 -4.57 20.95 -5.97
CA THR A 169 -4.01 21.80 -4.93
C THR A 169 -2.60 22.25 -5.31
N SER A 170 -2.01 23.19 -4.58
CA SER A 170 -0.56 23.42 -4.64
C SER A 170 0.11 22.50 -3.64
N ALA A 171 1.28 21.99 -4.00
CA ALA A 171 2.08 21.15 -3.13
C ALA A 171 3.50 21.70 -2.97
N LYS A 172 4.02 21.62 -1.75
CA LYS A 172 5.43 21.76 -1.45
C LYS A 172 5.98 20.37 -1.17
N VAL A 173 6.93 19.92 -1.97
CA VAL A 173 7.54 18.60 -1.87
C VAL A 173 9.01 18.77 -1.50
N THR A 174 9.39 18.22 -0.35
CA THR A 174 10.77 18.25 0.15
C THR A 174 11.32 16.83 0.13
N VAL A 175 12.42 16.63 -0.56
CA VAL A 175 13.13 15.35 -0.66
C VAL A 175 14.55 15.56 -0.14
N ASP A 176 14.92 14.86 0.92
CA ASP A 176 16.25 14.97 1.57
C ASP A 176 16.68 16.43 1.79
N GLY A 177 15.75 17.27 2.28
CA GLY A 177 15.98 18.69 2.57
C GLY A 177 15.86 19.62 1.35
N VAL A 178 15.75 19.10 0.12
CA VAL A 178 15.58 19.93 -1.09
C VAL A 178 14.10 20.12 -1.41
N THR A 179 13.65 21.36 -1.36
CA THR A 179 12.23 21.71 -1.55
C THR A 179 11.92 22.18 -2.97
N ARG A 180 10.81 21.68 -3.53
CA ARG A 180 10.20 22.15 -4.78
C ARG A 180 8.73 22.48 -4.57
N VAL A 181 8.22 23.48 -5.30
CA VAL A 181 6.82 23.90 -5.23
C VAL A 181 6.12 23.62 -6.56
N TYR A 182 5.00 22.94 -6.48
CA TYR A 182 4.19 22.56 -7.62
C TYR A 182 2.79 23.18 -7.54
N LYS A 183 2.26 23.63 -8.66
CA LYS A 183 0.89 24.17 -8.77
C LYS A 183 0.00 23.21 -9.52
N LYS A 184 -1.27 23.16 -9.15
CA LYS A 184 -2.27 22.26 -9.75
C LYS A 184 -1.82 20.79 -9.67
N VAL A 185 -1.50 20.33 -8.49
CA VAL A 185 -1.15 18.93 -8.21
C VAL A 185 -2.42 18.10 -8.14
N TRP A 186 -2.51 17.09 -8.98
CA TRP A 186 -3.61 16.13 -9.03
C TRP A 186 -3.34 14.94 -8.12
N LEU A 187 -2.10 14.50 -8.09
CA LEU A 187 -1.68 13.27 -7.44
C LEU A 187 -0.20 13.35 -7.07
N THR A 188 0.15 12.94 -5.86
CA THR A 188 1.55 12.82 -5.43
C THR A 188 1.73 11.64 -4.46
N PRO A 189 1.81 10.39 -5.00
CA PRO A 189 2.10 9.23 -4.18
C PRO A 189 3.60 9.15 -3.86
N THR A 190 3.90 8.67 -2.65
CA THR A 190 5.24 8.23 -2.25
C THR A 190 5.26 6.72 -2.13
N MET A 191 6.15 6.07 -2.85
CA MET A 191 6.14 4.64 -3.10
C MET A 191 7.37 3.94 -2.53
N HIS A 192 7.13 2.76 -1.96
CA HIS A 192 8.14 1.76 -1.61
C HIS A 192 8.18 0.63 -2.65
N GLY A 193 7.03 0.25 -3.20
CA GLY A 193 6.89 -0.62 -4.37
C GLY A 193 6.60 0.15 -5.65
N ARG A 194 6.42 -0.59 -6.77
CA ARG A 194 6.05 0.02 -8.07
C ARG A 194 4.54 0.24 -8.19
N PHE A 195 3.74 -0.63 -7.56
CA PHE A 195 2.29 -0.69 -7.75
C PHE A 195 1.52 -0.24 -6.52
N TYR A 196 0.36 0.38 -6.75
CA TYR A 196 -0.66 0.67 -5.74
C TYR A 196 -2.02 0.93 -6.40
N GLY A 197 -3.09 0.94 -5.61
CA GLY A 197 -4.43 1.33 -6.07
C GLY A 197 -5.01 0.42 -7.14
N GLY A 198 -4.67 -0.86 -7.14
CA GLY A 198 -5.19 -1.87 -8.05
C GLY A 198 -4.50 -1.87 -9.42
N GLY A 199 -3.18 -1.76 -9.46
CA GLY A 199 -2.36 -1.92 -10.66
C GLY A 199 -1.83 -0.63 -11.27
N MET A 200 -2.03 0.53 -10.64
CA MET A 200 -1.32 1.75 -11.05
C MET A 200 0.17 1.62 -10.71
N MET A 201 1.04 2.08 -11.60
CA MET A 201 2.50 2.02 -11.49
C MET A 201 3.11 3.43 -11.50
N PRO A 202 2.95 4.24 -10.44
CA PRO A 202 3.39 5.64 -10.44
C PRO A 202 4.89 5.82 -10.50
N THR A 203 5.65 4.86 -10.00
CA THR A 203 7.12 4.91 -9.94
C THR A 203 7.72 3.62 -10.54
N PRO A 204 7.70 3.46 -11.88
CA PRO A 204 8.05 2.18 -12.52
C PRO A 204 9.50 1.73 -12.28
N ALA A 205 10.40 2.65 -11.94
CA ALA A 205 11.80 2.36 -11.62
C ALA A 205 12.06 2.13 -10.11
N GLN A 206 11.00 2.11 -9.28
CA GLN A 206 11.17 1.82 -7.85
C GLN A 206 11.53 0.34 -7.64
N ASP A 207 12.49 0.11 -6.76
CA ASP A 207 12.87 -1.22 -6.29
C ASP A 207 12.77 -1.27 -4.77
N ARG A 208 11.85 -2.10 -4.26
CA ARG A 208 11.62 -2.23 -2.81
C ARG A 208 12.76 -2.89 -2.05
N LEU A 209 13.61 -3.65 -2.74
CA LEU A 209 14.84 -4.25 -2.20
C LEU A 209 16.10 -3.50 -2.65
N GLY A 210 15.93 -2.37 -3.31
CA GLY A 210 17.06 -1.55 -3.74
C GLY A 210 17.92 -1.14 -2.54
N GLY A 211 19.19 -1.53 -2.57
CA GLY A 211 20.11 -1.34 -1.43
C GLY A 211 20.44 0.12 -1.12
N ASP A 212 19.91 1.10 -1.87
CA ASP A 212 20.06 2.54 -1.61
C ASP A 212 19.07 3.07 -0.55
N GLY A 213 18.06 2.27 -0.17
CA GLY A 213 17.05 2.65 0.82
C GLY A 213 16.27 3.89 0.44
N GLN A 214 16.01 4.11 -0.85
CA GLN A 214 15.27 5.28 -1.31
C GLN A 214 13.81 4.96 -1.62
N LEU A 215 12.93 5.89 -1.23
CA LEU A 215 11.55 5.98 -1.69
C LEU A 215 11.50 6.80 -2.98
N SER A 216 10.46 6.60 -3.78
CA SER A 216 10.18 7.46 -4.93
C SER A 216 8.85 8.16 -4.76
N THR A 217 8.79 9.45 -5.06
CA THR A 217 7.52 10.18 -5.15
C THR A 217 7.30 10.68 -6.57
N MET A 218 6.09 10.45 -7.09
CA MET A 218 5.66 11.01 -8.35
C MET A 218 4.79 12.23 -8.08
N ILE A 219 4.99 13.30 -8.83
CA ILE A 219 4.14 14.49 -8.79
C ILE A 219 3.48 14.65 -10.15
N PHE A 220 2.13 14.54 -10.18
CA PHE A 220 1.35 14.81 -11.38
C PHE A 220 0.69 16.18 -11.26
N TYR A 221 1.14 17.16 -12.05
CA TYR A 221 0.84 18.57 -11.84
C TYR A 221 0.64 19.37 -13.14
N GLY A 222 0.13 20.59 -13.01
CA GLY A 222 0.12 21.64 -14.05
C GLY A 222 -0.84 21.41 -15.21
N SER A 223 -1.47 20.23 -15.31
CA SER A 223 -2.40 19.93 -16.39
C SER A 223 -3.82 20.40 -16.10
N GLY A 224 -4.60 20.62 -17.16
CA GLY A 224 -6.07 20.80 -17.06
C GLY A 224 -6.78 19.44 -16.98
N LYS A 225 -8.04 19.41 -16.56
CA LYS A 225 -8.87 18.22 -16.36
C LYS A 225 -8.82 17.22 -17.53
N ILE A 226 -9.07 17.69 -18.74
CA ILE A 226 -9.08 16.86 -19.95
C ILE A 226 -7.70 16.23 -20.19
N LYS A 227 -6.63 17.03 -20.08
CA LYS A 227 -5.26 16.52 -20.24
C LYS A 227 -4.89 15.52 -19.17
N THR A 228 -5.30 15.76 -17.92
CA THR A 228 -5.12 14.80 -16.82
C THR A 228 -5.80 13.48 -17.14
N LEU A 229 -7.06 13.52 -17.56
CA LEU A 229 -7.84 12.32 -17.92
C LEU A 229 -7.20 11.53 -19.08
N MET A 230 -6.61 12.24 -20.06
CA MET A 230 -5.90 11.60 -21.18
C MET A 230 -4.59 10.91 -20.75
N ILE A 231 -3.88 11.48 -19.76
CA ILE A 231 -2.62 10.92 -19.26
C ILE A 231 -2.88 9.80 -18.24
N PHE A 232 -3.95 9.89 -17.44
CA PHE A 232 -4.22 9.00 -16.32
C PHE A 232 -4.14 7.49 -16.66
N PRO A 233 -4.68 6.99 -17.79
CA PRO A 233 -4.56 5.57 -18.14
C PRO A 233 -3.11 5.10 -18.34
N SER A 234 -2.19 6.00 -18.66
CA SER A 234 -0.76 5.65 -18.82
C SER A 234 -0.06 5.31 -17.51
N LEU A 235 -0.69 5.65 -16.34
CA LEU A 235 -0.22 5.24 -15.02
C LEU A 235 -0.21 3.71 -14.87
N PHE A 236 -1.17 3.01 -15.44
CA PHE A 236 -1.23 1.54 -15.39
C PHE A 236 -0.14 0.84 -16.20
N LYS A 237 0.51 1.57 -17.11
CA LYS A 237 1.61 1.07 -17.95
C LYS A 237 2.97 1.65 -17.56
N GLY A 238 3.03 2.52 -16.54
CA GLY A 238 4.24 3.26 -16.19
C GLY A 238 4.70 4.25 -17.25
N GLU A 239 3.88 4.55 -18.28
CA GLU A 239 4.25 5.41 -19.41
C GLU A 239 4.03 6.91 -19.14
N HIS A 240 3.32 7.26 -18.08
CA HIS A 240 3.08 8.64 -17.64
C HIS A 240 4.38 9.43 -17.42
N ILE A 241 5.48 8.77 -17.06
CA ILE A 241 6.80 9.39 -16.88
C ILE A 241 7.34 10.06 -18.17
N LYS A 242 6.80 9.70 -19.34
CA LYS A 242 7.13 10.35 -20.63
C LYS A 242 6.56 11.78 -20.73
N HIS A 243 5.57 12.12 -19.88
CA HIS A 243 4.93 13.44 -19.85
C HIS A 243 5.64 14.43 -18.93
N THR A 244 6.93 14.67 -19.16
CA THR A 244 7.85 15.46 -18.30
C THR A 244 7.41 16.92 -18.03
N LYS A 245 6.43 17.45 -18.78
CA LYS A 245 5.83 18.76 -18.51
C LYS A 245 4.77 18.71 -17.39
N HIS A 246 4.33 17.52 -17.03
CA HIS A 246 3.21 17.29 -16.11
C HIS A 246 3.52 16.25 -15.03
N VAL A 247 4.62 15.53 -15.16
CA VAL A 247 5.02 14.46 -14.26
C VAL A 247 6.50 14.63 -13.92
N ASP A 248 6.77 14.74 -12.62
CA ASP A 248 8.09 14.61 -12.03
C ASP A 248 8.15 13.34 -11.19
N VAL A 249 9.31 12.68 -11.16
CA VAL A 249 9.60 11.59 -10.22
C VAL A 249 10.87 11.97 -9.46
N LEU A 250 10.77 12.04 -8.14
CA LEU A 250 11.88 12.36 -7.24
C LEU A 250 12.16 11.14 -6.35
N ARG A 251 13.42 10.98 -5.96
CA ARG A 251 13.87 9.88 -5.09
C ARG A 251 14.65 10.44 -3.90
N GLY A 252 14.46 9.83 -2.74
CA GLY A 252 15.17 10.17 -1.52
C GLY A 252 14.77 9.29 -0.34
N ARG A 253 15.46 9.43 0.79
CA ARG A 253 15.19 8.67 2.01
C ARG A 253 14.13 9.30 2.88
N GLU A 254 14.00 10.61 2.80
CA GLU A 254 12.98 11.37 3.51
C GLU A 254 12.21 12.25 2.53
N ILE A 255 10.91 12.05 2.46
CA ILE A 255 10.01 12.76 1.57
C ILE A 255 8.88 13.38 2.38
N THR A 256 8.80 14.70 2.37
CA THR A 256 7.70 15.46 2.98
C THR A 256 6.86 16.11 1.89
N VAL A 257 5.55 15.92 1.97
CA VAL A 257 4.58 16.55 1.07
C VAL A 257 3.60 17.40 1.88
N GLU A 258 3.49 18.68 1.52
CA GLU A 258 2.59 19.64 2.16
C GLU A 258 1.61 20.17 1.10
N PHE A 259 0.31 20.06 1.35
CA PHE A 259 -0.73 20.66 0.50
C PHE A 259 -1.21 21.99 1.11
N ASP A 260 -1.70 22.89 0.26
CA ASP A 260 -2.23 24.19 0.68
C ASP A 260 -3.63 24.11 1.32
N ARG A 261 -4.21 22.93 1.41
CA ARG A 261 -5.49 22.65 2.08
C ARG A 261 -5.57 21.21 2.57
N PRO A 262 -6.43 20.91 3.57
CA PRO A 262 -6.69 19.55 4.00
C PRO A 262 -7.23 18.69 2.85
N THR A 263 -6.69 17.50 2.68
CA THR A 263 -7.07 16.52 1.67
C THR A 263 -6.99 15.12 2.30
N ALA A 264 -7.80 14.18 1.84
CA ALA A 264 -7.65 12.80 2.26
C ALA A 264 -6.33 12.20 1.73
N LEU A 265 -5.71 11.37 2.55
CA LEU A 265 -4.51 10.60 2.24
C LEU A 265 -4.86 9.13 2.37
N GLN A 266 -4.24 8.25 1.60
CA GLN A 266 -4.32 6.82 1.78
C GLN A 266 -2.93 6.22 2.08
N ILE A 267 -2.89 5.19 2.94
CA ILE A 267 -1.70 4.40 3.28
C ILE A 267 -2.04 2.95 2.95
N ASP A 268 -1.47 2.39 1.89
CA ASP A 268 -1.79 1.03 1.38
C ASP A 268 -3.31 0.75 1.25
N GLY A 269 -4.10 1.79 0.95
CA GLY A 269 -5.55 1.72 0.82
C GLY A 269 -6.35 2.19 2.04
N GLU A 270 -5.73 2.37 3.20
CA GLU A 270 -6.39 2.89 4.41
C GLU A 270 -6.45 4.41 4.40
N THR A 271 -7.63 4.98 4.63
CA THR A 271 -7.88 6.42 4.49
C THR A 271 -7.56 7.20 5.76
N VAL A 272 -6.81 8.29 5.63
CA VAL A 272 -6.59 9.30 6.69
C VAL A 272 -7.17 10.63 6.24
N LEU A 273 -8.14 11.17 7.00
CA LEU A 273 -8.83 12.40 6.65
C LEU A 273 -8.12 13.65 7.20
N GLY A 274 -8.38 14.79 6.54
CA GLY A 274 -7.97 16.10 7.03
C GLY A 274 -6.46 16.35 7.02
N VAL A 275 -5.72 15.68 6.13
CA VAL A 275 -4.26 15.77 6.06
C VAL A 275 -3.84 17.01 5.29
N THR A 276 -2.92 17.80 5.85
CA THR A 276 -2.24 18.91 5.18
C THR A 276 -0.79 18.60 4.87
N SER A 277 -0.19 17.65 5.60
CA SER A 277 1.21 17.27 5.43
C SER A 277 1.45 15.85 5.92
N TYR A 278 2.36 15.13 5.26
CA TYR A 278 2.95 13.90 5.77
C TYR A 278 4.45 13.87 5.51
N THR A 279 5.17 13.05 6.27
CA THR A 279 6.58 12.74 6.02
C THR A 279 6.76 11.23 5.96
N ALA A 280 7.21 10.73 4.81
CA ALA A 280 7.61 9.33 4.63
C ALA A 280 9.12 9.19 4.77
N LYS A 281 9.56 8.14 5.46
CA LYS A 281 10.98 7.84 5.69
C LYS A 281 11.29 6.37 5.46
N GLN A 282 12.40 6.12 4.79
CA GLN A 282 13.04 4.82 4.79
C GLN A 282 14.17 4.83 5.81
N THR A 283 14.00 4.05 6.87
CA THR A 283 15.09 3.77 7.81
C THR A 283 15.88 2.59 7.23
N VAL A 284 17.09 2.83 6.76
CA VAL A 284 17.98 1.71 6.41
C VAL A 284 18.44 1.09 7.71
N GLY A 285 18.05 -0.14 8.00
CA GLY A 285 18.68 -0.93 9.03
C GLY A 285 20.19 -0.98 8.79
N ALA A 286 20.99 -0.97 9.83
CA ALA A 286 22.43 -1.20 9.71
C ALA A 286 22.58 -2.50 8.91
N ALA A 287 23.33 -2.44 7.81
CA ALA A 287 23.58 -3.60 6.96
C ALA A 287 23.93 -4.80 7.87
N VAL A 288 23.09 -5.83 7.85
CA VAL A 288 23.42 -7.09 8.48
C VAL A 288 24.57 -7.65 7.63
N ASN A 289 25.80 -7.44 8.13
CA ASN A 289 26.96 -8.11 7.55
C ASN A 289 26.72 -9.62 7.68
N THR A 290 26.34 -10.24 6.56
CA THR A 290 26.28 -11.71 6.42
C THR A 290 27.68 -12.27 6.29
#